data_517764c07317fcb65965feb7f68500e9
#
_entry.id   517764c07317fcb65965feb7f68500e9
#
_cell.length_a   1.000
_cell.length_b   1.000
_cell.length_c   1.000
_cell.angle_alpha   90.00
_cell.angle_beta   90.00
_cell.angle_gamma   90.00
#
_symmetry.space_group_name_H-M   'P 1'
#
loop_
_entity.id
_entity.type
_entity.pdbx_description
1 polymer ?
#
loop_
_entity_poly.entity_id
_entity_poly.type
_entity_poly.pdbx_seq_one_letter_code
_entity_poly.pdbx_strand_id
1 'polypeptide(L)'
;KGLGKIMYKEWMKICPNQMAICSDDSLRVLKKFGWKDNLATKRLARPINALNFLPVVKNLKLNFVNKILRYLIKKKYNRNISINPYKINDNFKIINDSLKLKKNSKNNEFASIIRDEKWLNWRLMECPYKKDIFFFEYKNNFAIVHIFFNYVKRLNILYTYSTDEPQVNELYVQIINWAINNGIDLVWAINRNTEFENIFPTIFNRSLKFASWSLDEKILKILQNGLLDLQGIDTDTDSCLYV
;
A
#
# COMPACT_ATOMS: atom_id res chain seq x y z
N LYS A 1 -19.53 -31.62 1.69
CA LYS A 1 -18.22 -31.37 2.34
C LYS A 1 -17.12 -31.70 1.33
N GLY A 2 -16.12 -30.76 1.13
CA GLY A 2 -14.97 -31.05 0.28
C GLY A 2 -14.87 -30.25 -1.05
N LEU A 3 -15.95 -29.58 -1.50
CA LEU A 3 -15.95 -28.82 -2.75
C LEU A 3 -14.83 -27.76 -2.77
N GLY A 4 -14.65 -27.02 -1.69
CA GLY A 4 -13.58 -26.03 -1.59
C GLY A 4 -12.18 -26.62 -1.78
N LYS A 5 -11.94 -27.84 -1.28
CA LYS A 5 -10.67 -28.55 -1.47
C LYS A 5 -10.44 -28.90 -2.95
N ILE A 6 -11.49 -29.33 -3.66
CA ILE A 6 -11.41 -29.65 -5.08
C ILE A 6 -11.13 -28.39 -5.89
N MET A 7 -11.88 -27.30 -5.65
CA MET A 7 -11.68 -26.02 -6.31
C MET A 7 -10.27 -25.47 -6.11
N TYR A 8 -9.74 -25.54 -4.89
CA TYR A 8 -8.38 -25.11 -4.59
C TYR A 8 -7.33 -25.91 -5.38
N LYS A 9 -7.48 -27.24 -5.42
CA LYS A 9 -6.55 -28.09 -6.16
C LYS A 9 -6.58 -27.82 -7.66
N GLU A 10 -7.76 -27.62 -8.23
CA GLU A 10 -7.87 -27.27 -9.67
C GLU A 10 -7.29 -25.87 -9.93
N TRP A 11 -7.55 -24.90 -9.08
CA TRP A 11 -6.96 -23.56 -9.20
C TRP A 11 -5.43 -23.61 -9.14
N MET A 12 -4.85 -24.37 -8.22
CA MET A 12 -3.39 -24.54 -8.11
C MET A 12 -2.77 -25.20 -9.35
N LYS A 13 -3.50 -26.06 -10.06
CA LYS A 13 -3.04 -26.64 -11.34
C LYS A 13 -3.01 -25.59 -12.45
N ILE A 14 -4.03 -24.74 -12.53
CA ILE A 14 -4.17 -23.72 -13.58
C ILE A 14 -3.17 -22.58 -13.35
N CYS A 15 -2.97 -22.18 -12.09
CA CYS A 15 -2.07 -21.09 -11.70
C CYS A 15 -0.87 -21.66 -10.93
N PRO A 16 0.25 -21.96 -11.61
CA PRO A 16 1.39 -22.64 -11.00
C PRO A 16 2.20 -21.77 -10.02
N ASN A 17 1.98 -20.47 -10.02
CA ASN A 17 2.61 -19.52 -9.12
C ASN A 17 1.54 -18.64 -8.49
N GLN A 18 1.43 -18.68 -7.18
CA GLN A 18 0.38 -17.99 -6.46
C GLN A 18 0.93 -17.32 -5.21
N MET A 19 0.31 -16.20 -4.86
CA MET A 19 0.59 -15.48 -3.63
C MET A 19 -0.69 -14.84 -3.10
N ALA A 20 -0.78 -14.72 -1.79
CA ALA A 20 -1.94 -14.13 -1.13
C ALA A 20 -1.56 -13.41 0.17
N ILE A 21 -2.17 -12.25 0.39
CA ILE A 21 -2.27 -11.65 1.70
C ILE A 21 -3.48 -12.27 2.37
N CYS A 22 -3.31 -12.79 3.58
CA CYS A 22 -4.35 -13.61 4.21
C CYS A 22 -4.50 -13.30 5.72
N SER A 23 -5.66 -13.66 6.25
CA SER A 23 -5.87 -13.72 7.69
C SER A 23 -5.18 -14.97 8.28
N ASP A 24 -5.07 -15.04 9.61
CA ASP A 24 -4.50 -16.21 10.28
C ASP A 24 -5.27 -17.48 9.96
N ASP A 25 -6.59 -17.40 9.83
CA ASP A 25 -7.44 -18.56 9.48
C ASP A 25 -7.23 -18.99 8.04
N SER A 26 -7.19 -18.03 7.10
CA SER A 26 -6.88 -18.32 5.70
C SER A 26 -5.50 -18.95 5.55
N LEU A 27 -4.49 -18.43 6.28
CA LEU A 27 -3.14 -18.97 6.27
C LEU A 27 -3.09 -20.41 6.76
N ARG A 28 -3.82 -20.74 7.84
CA ARG A 28 -3.94 -22.13 8.33
C ARG A 28 -4.53 -23.08 7.28
N VAL A 29 -5.50 -22.59 6.52
CA VAL A 29 -6.09 -23.38 5.42
C VAL A 29 -5.10 -23.54 4.28
N LEU A 30 -4.46 -22.46 3.83
CA LEU A 30 -3.49 -22.48 2.74
C LEU A 30 -2.31 -23.41 3.03
N LYS A 31 -1.80 -23.43 4.26
CA LYS A 31 -0.73 -24.36 4.69
C LYS A 31 -1.11 -25.84 4.49
N LYS A 32 -2.37 -26.21 4.67
CA LYS A 32 -2.83 -27.59 4.39
C LYS A 32 -2.76 -27.98 2.91
N PHE A 33 -2.64 -26.99 2.02
CA PHE A 33 -2.44 -27.18 0.58
C PHE A 33 -0.95 -27.02 0.16
N GLY A 34 -0.03 -26.92 1.12
CA GLY A 34 1.40 -26.82 0.83
C GLY A 34 1.92 -25.41 0.62
N TRP A 35 1.09 -24.38 0.85
CA TRP A 35 1.55 -23.01 0.80
C TRP A 35 2.54 -22.71 1.93
N LYS A 36 3.50 -21.85 1.65
CA LYS A 36 4.54 -21.44 2.58
C LYS A 36 4.30 -20.01 3.07
N ASP A 37 4.61 -19.77 4.34
CA ASP A 37 4.69 -18.42 4.88
C ASP A 37 5.87 -17.70 4.24
N ASN A 38 5.69 -16.42 4.02
CA ASN A 38 6.74 -15.53 3.55
C ASN A 38 7.08 -14.51 4.65
N LEU A 39 8.22 -13.85 4.48
CA LEU A 39 8.60 -12.73 5.30
C LEU A 39 7.51 -11.66 5.25
N ALA A 40 7.12 -11.21 6.42
CA ALA A 40 5.99 -10.34 6.60
C ALA A 40 6.18 -9.01 5.87
N THR A 41 5.30 -8.74 4.93
CA THR A 41 5.06 -7.39 4.44
C THR A 41 4.40 -6.60 5.56
N LYS A 42 4.81 -5.36 5.76
CA LYS A 42 4.21 -4.50 6.79
C LYS A 42 3.17 -3.57 6.18
N ARG A 43 2.06 -3.45 6.85
CA ARG A 43 1.16 -2.33 6.68
C ARG A 43 1.63 -1.22 7.60
N LEU A 44 2.12 -0.15 7.02
CA LEU A 44 2.57 1.04 7.72
C LEU A 44 1.37 1.97 7.90
N ALA A 45 1.20 2.51 9.10
CA ALA A 45 0.10 3.41 9.39
C ALA A 45 0.58 4.64 10.16
N ARG A 46 0.10 5.82 9.74
CA ARG A 46 0.32 7.08 10.42
C ARG A 46 -0.99 7.76 10.72
N PRO A 47 -1.50 7.64 11.94
CA PRO A 47 -2.61 8.46 12.41
C PRO A 47 -2.22 9.94 12.43
N ILE A 48 -3.10 10.77 11.88
CA ILE A 48 -2.99 12.24 11.92
C ILE A 48 -3.98 12.78 12.96
N ASN A 49 -5.21 12.30 12.93
CA ASN A 49 -6.25 12.60 13.92
C ASN A 49 -6.55 11.32 14.71
N ALA A 50 -5.64 10.93 15.59
CA ALA A 50 -5.69 9.65 16.30
C ALA A 50 -7.00 9.44 17.08
N LEU A 51 -7.58 10.51 17.63
CA LEU A 51 -8.80 10.42 18.42
C LEU A 51 -10.04 10.09 17.58
N ASN A 52 -10.03 10.33 16.26
CA ASN A 52 -11.16 9.97 15.41
C ASN A 52 -11.37 8.46 15.28
N PHE A 53 -10.36 7.67 15.67
CA PHE A 53 -10.43 6.21 15.68
C PHE A 53 -11.05 5.62 16.95
N LEU A 54 -11.23 6.44 17.99
CA LEU A 54 -11.77 5.98 19.25
C LEU A 54 -13.28 6.32 19.32
N PRO A 55 -14.17 5.31 19.26
CA PRO A 55 -15.62 5.53 19.28
C PRO A 55 -16.08 6.35 20.49
N VAL A 56 -15.43 6.10 21.65
CA VAL A 56 -15.71 6.79 22.92
C VAL A 56 -15.36 8.28 22.86
N VAL A 57 -14.33 8.64 22.09
CA VAL A 57 -13.79 10.01 22.05
C VAL A 57 -14.59 10.91 21.13
N LYS A 58 -15.29 10.36 20.13
CA LYS A 58 -16.27 11.13 19.33
C LYS A 58 -17.31 11.83 20.20
N ASN A 59 -17.70 11.20 21.30
CA ASN A 59 -18.70 11.72 22.23
C ASN A 59 -18.12 12.75 23.23
N LEU A 60 -16.81 12.79 23.42
CA LEU A 60 -16.17 13.60 24.47
C LEU A 60 -15.70 15.00 24.01
N LYS A 61 -16.02 15.44 22.78
CA LYS A 61 -15.64 16.77 22.23
C LYS A 61 -14.14 17.12 22.40
N LEU A 62 -13.25 16.12 22.42
CA LEU A 62 -11.80 16.32 22.57
C LEU A 62 -11.11 16.85 21.31
N ASN A 63 -11.82 17.67 20.54
CA ASN A 63 -11.30 18.29 19.31
C ASN A 63 -10.02 19.09 19.54
N PHE A 64 -9.82 19.63 20.75
CA PHE A 64 -8.61 20.38 21.07
C PHE A 64 -7.36 19.48 21.11
N VAL A 65 -7.48 18.23 21.58
CA VAL A 65 -6.37 17.27 21.62
C VAL A 65 -5.96 16.89 20.20
N ASN A 66 -6.93 16.66 19.29
CA ASN A 66 -6.62 16.47 17.87
C ASN A 66 -5.90 17.68 17.27
N LYS A 67 -6.30 18.92 17.65
CA LYS A 67 -5.61 20.14 17.19
C LYS A 67 -4.15 20.18 17.66
N ILE A 68 -3.90 19.83 18.91
CA ILE A 68 -2.54 19.77 19.47
C ILE A 68 -1.71 18.69 18.75
N LEU A 69 -2.25 17.48 18.62
CA LEU A 69 -1.56 16.39 17.93
C LEU A 69 -1.25 16.76 16.47
N ARG A 70 -2.21 17.33 15.74
CA ARG A 70 -1.97 17.84 14.37
C ARG A 70 -0.90 18.92 14.35
N TYR A 71 -0.90 19.84 15.29
CA TYR A 71 0.11 20.87 15.39
C TYR A 71 1.51 20.29 15.60
N LEU A 72 1.67 19.31 16.51
CA LEU A 72 2.94 18.64 16.76
C LEU A 72 3.42 17.85 15.53
N ILE A 73 2.53 17.12 14.87
CA ILE A 73 2.84 16.41 13.63
C ILE A 73 3.24 17.42 12.54
N LYS A 74 2.46 18.50 12.38
CA LYS A 74 2.76 19.56 11.42
C LYS A 74 4.13 20.19 11.68
N LYS A 75 4.45 20.51 12.94
CA LYS A 75 5.76 21.07 13.32
C LYS A 75 6.92 20.13 12.95
N LYS A 76 6.73 18.81 13.12
CA LYS A 76 7.75 17.80 12.76
C LYS A 76 7.97 17.70 11.25
N TYR A 77 6.92 17.85 10.45
CA TYR A 77 6.95 17.65 8.99
C TYR A 77 6.82 18.93 8.18
N ASN A 78 6.71 20.11 8.84
CA ASN A 78 6.52 21.39 8.18
C ASN A 78 7.79 21.79 7.41
N ARG A 79 7.87 21.31 6.18
CA ARG A 79 8.79 21.84 5.17
C ARG A 79 7.95 22.65 4.18
N ASN A 80 8.44 23.83 3.79
CA ASN A 80 7.73 24.80 2.95
C ASN A 80 7.46 24.37 1.51
N ILE A 81 7.42 23.07 1.24
CA ILE A 81 7.17 22.52 -0.09
C ILE A 81 5.76 21.95 -0.07
N SER A 82 4.87 22.50 -0.85
CA SER A 82 3.54 21.91 -1.08
C SER A 82 3.53 21.25 -2.45
N ILE A 83 3.17 19.97 -2.47
CA ILE A 83 2.80 19.29 -3.71
C ILE A 83 1.28 19.35 -3.87
N ASN A 84 0.85 19.63 -5.10
CA ASN A 84 -0.55 19.53 -5.46
C ASN A 84 -0.80 18.20 -6.15
N PRO A 85 -1.76 17.40 -5.66
CA PRO A 85 -2.12 16.17 -6.32
C PRO A 85 -2.91 16.45 -7.60
N TYR A 86 -2.68 15.61 -8.59
CA TYR A 86 -3.47 15.59 -9.82
C TYR A 86 -4.45 14.41 -9.78
N LYS A 87 -5.60 14.53 -10.40
CA LYS A 87 -6.46 13.37 -10.64
C LYS A 87 -5.82 12.44 -11.65
N ILE A 88 -5.95 11.14 -11.43
CA ILE A 88 -5.27 10.15 -12.27
C ILE A 88 -5.73 10.20 -13.73
N ASN A 89 -6.98 10.54 -13.98
CA ASN A 89 -7.54 10.63 -15.35
C ASN A 89 -6.74 11.53 -16.27
N ASP A 90 -6.14 12.60 -15.72
CA ASP A 90 -5.45 13.63 -16.48
C ASP A 90 -3.97 13.25 -16.75
N ASN A 91 -3.45 12.25 -16.06
CA ASN A 91 -2.01 11.95 -16.04
C ASN A 91 -1.66 10.47 -16.25
N PHE A 92 -2.62 9.67 -16.74
CA PHE A 92 -2.39 8.22 -16.92
C PHE A 92 -1.21 7.92 -17.84
N LYS A 93 -1.00 8.73 -18.89
CA LYS A 93 0.14 8.58 -19.81
C LYS A 93 1.48 8.75 -19.08
N ILE A 94 1.60 9.76 -18.22
CA ILE A 94 2.82 10.03 -17.44
C ILE A 94 3.14 8.85 -16.54
N ILE A 95 2.12 8.29 -15.87
CA ILE A 95 2.27 7.13 -15.00
C ILE A 95 2.76 5.92 -15.80
N ASN A 96 2.15 5.67 -16.93
CA ASN A 96 2.50 4.55 -17.78
C ASN A 96 3.94 4.66 -18.31
N ASP A 97 4.35 5.85 -18.74
CA ASP A 97 5.71 6.11 -19.22
C ASP A 97 6.74 5.97 -18.07
N SER A 98 6.44 6.45 -16.88
CA SER A 98 7.28 6.29 -15.68
C SER A 98 7.45 4.84 -15.27
N LEU A 99 6.41 4.02 -15.40
CA LEU A 99 6.45 2.59 -15.10
C LEU A 99 7.22 1.79 -16.16
N LYS A 100 7.18 2.22 -17.42
CA LYS A 100 8.01 1.66 -18.50
C LYS A 100 9.50 1.86 -18.23
N LEU A 101 9.89 3.02 -17.72
CA LEU A 101 11.28 3.32 -17.34
C LEU A 101 11.81 2.38 -16.25
N LYS A 102 10.95 2.00 -15.28
CA LYS A 102 11.33 1.05 -14.22
C LYS A 102 11.68 -0.34 -14.75
N LYS A 103 11.07 -0.78 -15.86
CA LYS A 103 11.32 -2.09 -16.46
C LYS A 103 12.77 -2.27 -16.90
N ASN A 104 13.50 -1.17 -17.12
CA ASN A 104 14.89 -1.15 -17.55
C ASN A 104 15.91 -1.12 -16.41
N SER A 105 15.49 -1.00 -15.15
CA SER A 105 16.40 -1.06 -14.00
C SER A 105 16.74 -2.52 -13.70
N LYS A 106 17.99 -2.88 -13.98
CA LYS A 106 18.55 -4.26 -13.91
C LYS A 106 18.84 -4.74 -12.48
N ASN A 107 17.96 -4.60 -11.52
CA ASN A 107 18.15 -5.31 -10.27
C ASN A 107 17.50 -6.70 -10.38
N ASN A 108 18.29 -7.66 -10.85
CA ASN A 108 17.90 -9.07 -11.05
C ASN A 108 17.60 -9.85 -9.77
N GLU A 109 17.66 -9.21 -8.60
CA GLU A 109 17.49 -9.86 -7.30
C GLU A 109 16.05 -9.88 -6.80
N PHE A 110 15.14 -9.10 -7.41
CA PHE A 110 13.76 -8.99 -6.97
C PHE A 110 12.78 -9.50 -8.00
N ALA A 111 11.85 -10.32 -7.56
CA ALA A 111 10.64 -10.57 -8.34
C ALA A 111 9.76 -9.32 -8.29
N SER A 112 9.27 -8.87 -9.43
CA SER A 112 8.30 -7.79 -9.52
C SER A 112 7.02 -8.26 -10.17
N ILE A 113 5.89 -7.73 -9.71
CA ILE A 113 4.61 -7.91 -10.37
C ILE A 113 4.65 -7.14 -11.68
N ILE A 114 4.26 -7.80 -12.77
CA ILE A 114 4.17 -7.14 -14.08
C ILE A 114 2.96 -6.22 -14.05
N ARG A 115 3.23 -4.93 -14.03
CA ARG A 115 2.23 -3.86 -14.08
C ARG A 115 2.28 -3.24 -15.48
N ASP A 116 1.79 -4.00 -16.48
CA ASP A 116 1.69 -3.50 -17.84
C ASP A 116 0.57 -2.46 -17.99
N GLU A 117 0.50 -1.83 -19.16
CA GLU A 117 -0.49 -0.79 -19.44
C GLU A 117 -1.93 -1.29 -19.31
N LYS A 118 -2.20 -2.52 -19.76
CA LYS A 118 -3.52 -3.13 -19.67
C LYS A 118 -3.93 -3.34 -18.21
N TRP A 119 -3.01 -3.86 -17.40
CA TRP A 119 -3.24 -4.07 -15.97
C TRP A 119 -3.46 -2.75 -15.23
N LEU A 120 -2.64 -1.73 -15.52
CA LEU A 120 -2.77 -0.40 -14.92
C LEU A 120 -4.07 0.28 -15.31
N ASN A 121 -4.47 0.18 -16.59
CA ASN A 121 -5.75 0.72 -17.04
C ASN A 121 -6.91 0.06 -16.28
N TRP A 122 -6.94 -1.27 -16.22
CA TRP A 122 -7.94 -1.99 -15.44
C TRP A 122 -7.94 -1.55 -13.98
N ARG A 123 -6.77 -1.50 -13.36
CA ARG A 123 -6.63 -1.25 -11.92
C ARG A 123 -6.94 0.18 -11.48
N LEU A 124 -6.66 1.16 -12.33
CA LEU A 124 -6.74 2.58 -12.00
C LEU A 124 -7.87 3.30 -12.73
N MET A 125 -8.12 2.96 -14.00
CA MET A 125 -9.06 3.69 -14.84
C MET A 125 -10.45 3.05 -14.90
N GLU A 126 -10.54 1.74 -14.77
CA GLU A 126 -11.81 0.99 -14.80
C GLU A 126 -12.36 0.70 -13.40
N CYS A 127 -11.57 0.96 -12.35
CA CYS A 127 -12.02 0.72 -10.98
C CYS A 127 -13.16 1.67 -10.57
N PRO A 128 -14.10 1.21 -9.72
CA PRO A 128 -15.29 1.99 -9.33
C PRO A 128 -14.95 3.29 -8.57
N TYR A 129 -13.78 3.35 -7.93
CA TYR A 129 -13.31 4.48 -7.12
C TYR A 129 -12.24 5.33 -7.82
N LYS A 130 -12.11 5.23 -9.14
CA LYS A 130 -11.10 5.99 -9.92
C LYS A 130 -11.10 7.50 -9.69
N LYS A 131 -12.26 8.08 -9.40
CA LYS A 131 -12.41 9.51 -9.08
C LYS A 131 -11.72 9.93 -7.78
N ASP A 132 -11.44 8.97 -6.91
CA ASP A 132 -10.83 9.15 -5.60
C ASP A 132 -9.33 8.75 -5.60
N ILE A 133 -8.79 8.45 -6.80
CA ILE A 133 -7.37 8.16 -7.01
C ILE A 133 -6.67 9.43 -7.48
N PHE A 134 -5.55 9.73 -6.84
CA PHE A 134 -4.74 10.91 -7.09
C PHE A 134 -3.29 10.52 -7.34
N PHE A 135 -2.60 11.37 -8.08
CA PHE A 135 -1.19 11.26 -8.39
C PHE A 135 -0.43 12.39 -7.72
N PHE A 136 0.57 12.07 -6.96
CA PHE A 136 1.50 13.00 -6.33
C PHE A 136 2.85 12.89 -7.01
N GLU A 137 3.41 14.02 -7.40
CA GLU A 137 4.74 14.09 -8.00
C GLU A 137 5.63 15.03 -7.17
N TYR A 138 6.86 14.60 -6.95
CA TYR A 138 7.88 15.41 -6.29
C TYR A 138 9.25 15.08 -6.87
N LYS A 139 9.84 16.04 -7.60
CA LYS A 139 11.09 15.86 -8.33
C LYS A 139 11.02 14.55 -9.14
N ASN A 140 11.45 13.87 -9.75
CA ASN A 140 11.31 12.66 -10.55
C ASN A 140 10.69 11.43 -9.80
N ASN A 141 10.06 11.66 -8.65
CA ASN A 141 9.42 10.61 -7.86
C ASN A 141 7.92 10.84 -7.82
N PHE A 142 7.15 9.76 -7.78
CA PHE A 142 5.71 9.89 -7.69
C PHE A 142 5.07 8.82 -6.81
N ALA A 143 3.87 9.11 -6.36
CA ALA A 143 3.02 8.17 -5.68
C ALA A 143 1.59 8.22 -6.24
N ILE A 144 0.98 7.04 -6.34
CA ILE A 144 -0.45 6.88 -6.60
C ILE A 144 -1.12 6.65 -5.26
N VAL A 145 -2.14 7.44 -4.95
CA VAL A 145 -2.87 7.33 -3.70
C VAL A 145 -4.36 7.21 -3.92
N HIS A 146 -5.04 6.49 -3.05
CA HIS A 146 -6.49 6.43 -2.99
C HIS A 146 -6.97 7.12 -1.72
N ILE A 147 -7.90 8.06 -1.85
CA ILE A 147 -8.51 8.79 -0.74
C ILE A 147 -9.95 8.32 -0.61
N PHE A 148 -10.31 7.80 0.54
CA PHE A 148 -11.65 7.33 0.77
C PHE A 148 -12.14 7.64 2.19
N PHE A 149 -13.44 7.62 2.36
CA PHE A 149 -14.09 7.85 3.63
C PHE A 149 -14.84 6.58 4.06
N ASN A 150 -14.41 6.05 5.21
CA ASN A 150 -15.12 5.01 5.91
C ASN A 150 -14.95 5.28 7.42
N TYR A 151 -15.94 5.89 8.07
CA TYR A 151 -15.91 6.42 9.45
C TYR A 151 -14.85 7.50 9.66
N VAL A 152 -13.68 7.36 9.07
CA VAL A 152 -12.54 8.30 9.09
C VAL A 152 -12.05 8.51 7.66
N LYS A 153 -11.51 9.68 7.38
CA LYS A 153 -10.94 10.01 6.09
C LYS A 153 -9.53 9.43 5.96
N ARG A 154 -9.34 8.51 5.03
CA ARG A 154 -8.09 7.76 4.85
C ARG A 154 -7.42 8.09 3.53
N LEU A 155 -6.10 8.04 3.53
CA LEU A 155 -5.26 8.13 2.36
C LEU A 155 -4.38 6.88 2.30
N ASN A 156 -4.60 6.05 1.28
CA ASN A 156 -3.78 4.87 1.02
C ASN A 156 -2.75 5.20 -0.05
N ILE A 157 -1.48 4.99 0.25
CA ILE A 157 -0.42 5.02 -0.74
C ILE A 157 -0.42 3.66 -1.43
N LEU A 158 -0.92 3.63 -2.66
CA LEU A 158 -1.05 2.42 -3.46
C LEU A 158 0.26 2.03 -4.11
N TYR A 159 0.96 3.01 -4.66
CA TYR A 159 2.19 2.79 -5.39
C TYR A 159 3.13 3.96 -5.20
N THR A 160 4.42 3.65 -5.09
CA THR A 160 5.48 4.64 -5.04
C THR A 160 6.57 4.26 -6.02
N TYR A 161 6.96 5.19 -6.85
CA TYR A 161 8.12 5.10 -7.72
C TYR A 161 9.16 6.13 -7.31
N SER A 162 10.40 5.69 -7.24
CA SER A 162 11.53 6.58 -7.04
C SER A 162 12.76 6.06 -7.77
N THR A 163 13.58 6.99 -8.20
CA THR A 163 14.93 6.74 -8.70
C THR A 163 15.98 6.82 -7.60
N ASP A 164 15.61 7.37 -6.43
CA ASP A 164 16.52 7.65 -5.32
C ASP A 164 15.79 7.54 -3.97
N GLU A 165 16.28 6.67 -3.07
CA GLU A 165 15.64 6.40 -1.77
C GLU A 165 15.48 7.63 -0.85
N PRO A 166 16.48 8.51 -0.66
CA PRO A 166 16.30 9.72 0.12
C PRO A 166 15.14 10.61 -0.37
N GLN A 167 14.92 10.66 -1.67
CA GLN A 167 13.85 11.45 -2.26
C GLN A 167 12.46 10.82 -2.04
N VAL A 168 12.38 9.50 -1.89
CA VAL A 168 11.11 8.83 -1.49
C VAL A 168 10.66 9.33 -0.13
N ASN A 169 11.58 9.44 0.82
CA ASN A 169 11.26 9.95 2.16
C ASN A 169 10.71 11.38 2.08
N GLU A 170 11.27 12.22 1.23
CA GLU A 170 10.74 13.57 1.02
C GLU A 170 9.34 13.54 0.39
N LEU A 171 9.09 12.69 -0.60
CA LEU A 171 7.77 12.50 -1.19
C LEU A 171 6.74 12.09 -0.13
N TYR A 172 7.06 11.12 0.74
CA TYR A 172 6.16 10.71 1.83
C TYR A 172 5.89 11.86 2.82
N VAL A 173 6.92 12.63 3.17
CA VAL A 173 6.77 13.82 4.02
C VAL A 173 5.81 14.83 3.38
N GLN A 174 5.90 15.06 2.08
CA GLN A 174 5.00 15.95 1.34
C GLN A 174 3.56 15.42 1.34
N ILE A 175 3.38 14.13 1.10
CA ILE A 175 2.05 13.49 1.16
C ILE A 175 1.44 13.64 2.55
N ILE A 176 2.22 13.45 3.62
CA ILE A 176 1.75 13.62 5.00
C ILE A 176 1.37 15.09 5.27
N ASN A 177 2.19 16.05 4.82
CA ASN A 177 1.88 17.47 4.96
C ASN A 177 0.57 17.82 4.24
N TRP A 178 0.41 17.34 3.02
CA TRP A 178 -0.84 17.53 2.28
C TRP A 178 -2.01 16.90 3.02
N ALA A 179 -1.86 15.68 3.52
CA ALA A 179 -2.89 14.96 4.26
C ALA A 179 -3.34 15.72 5.53
N ILE A 180 -2.38 16.31 6.27
CA ILE A 180 -2.66 17.15 7.44
C ILE A 180 -3.51 18.37 7.06
N ASN A 181 -3.16 19.05 5.98
CA ASN A 181 -3.83 20.27 5.53
C ASN A 181 -5.23 19.98 4.94
N ASN A 182 -5.46 18.77 4.42
CA ASN A 182 -6.72 18.37 3.79
C ASN A 182 -7.62 17.51 4.67
N GLY A 183 -7.35 17.48 5.98
CA GLY A 183 -8.22 16.82 6.96
C GLY A 183 -8.26 15.30 6.85
N ILE A 184 -7.18 14.68 6.38
CA ILE A 184 -7.02 13.23 6.41
C ILE A 184 -6.79 12.80 7.86
N ASP A 185 -7.39 11.70 8.26
CA ASP A 185 -7.27 11.16 9.62
C ASP A 185 -6.17 10.10 9.71
N LEU A 186 -5.96 9.34 8.62
CA LEU A 186 -5.00 8.25 8.57
C LEU A 186 -4.32 8.20 7.21
N VAL A 187 -3.00 8.11 7.22
CA VAL A 187 -2.20 7.73 6.05
C VAL A 187 -1.70 6.31 6.26
N TRP A 188 -1.82 5.45 5.27
CA TRP A 188 -1.24 4.12 5.30
C TRP A 188 -0.59 3.73 3.98
N ALA A 189 0.34 2.76 4.06
CA ALA A 189 1.02 2.18 2.92
C ALA A 189 1.29 0.70 3.18
N ILE A 190 1.45 -0.08 2.13
CA ILE A 190 2.04 -1.40 2.21
C ILE A 190 3.47 -1.28 1.70
N ASN A 191 4.42 -1.62 2.55
CA ASN A 191 5.82 -1.60 2.17
C ASN A 191 6.60 -2.67 2.94
N ARG A 192 7.68 -3.10 2.33
CA ARG A 192 8.66 -4.01 2.94
C ARG A 192 9.86 -3.27 3.48
N ASN A 193 10.12 -2.07 2.98
CA ASN A 193 11.31 -1.31 3.33
C ASN A 193 11.16 -0.74 4.75
N THR A 194 12.11 -1.07 5.63
CA THR A 194 12.17 -0.60 7.02
C THR A 194 12.49 0.89 7.11
N GLU A 195 13.05 1.49 6.06
CA GLU A 195 13.45 2.90 6.05
C GLU A 195 12.28 3.86 6.24
N PHE A 196 11.07 3.45 5.86
CA PHE A 196 9.87 4.26 6.09
C PHE A 196 9.34 4.22 7.53
N GLU A 197 9.91 3.39 8.40
CA GLU A 197 9.50 3.32 9.80
C GLU A 197 9.72 4.64 10.54
N ASN A 198 10.69 5.45 10.13
CA ASN A 198 10.91 6.79 10.69
C ASN A 198 9.75 7.77 10.39
N ILE A 199 9.05 7.55 9.29
CA ILE A 199 7.89 8.34 8.87
C ILE A 199 6.61 7.76 9.48
N PHE A 200 6.51 6.44 9.57
CA PHE A 200 5.37 5.72 10.12
C PHE A 200 5.73 5.14 11.50
N PRO A 201 5.05 5.58 12.58
CA PRO A 201 5.34 5.08 13.93
C PRO A 201 5.17 3.57 14.01
N THR A 202 6.16 2.88 14.54
CA THR A 202 6.20 1.41 14.59
C THR A 202 5.03 0.80 15.34
N ILE A 203 4.51 1.50 16.36
CA ILE A 203 3.36 1.06 17.17
C ILE A 203 2.07 0.85 16.39
N PHE A 204 1.95 1.50 15.20
CA PHE A 204 0.79 1.37 14.33
C PHE A 204 1.05 0.44 13.13
N ASN A 205 2.27 -0.02 12.98
CA ASN A 205 2.63 -0.91 11.90
C ASN A 205 2.18 -2.34 12.23
N ARG A 206 1.61 -3.02 11.25
CA ARG A 206 1.14 -4.40 11.39
C ARG A 206 1.77 -5.27 10.33
N SER A 207 2.31 -6.41 10.73
CA SER A 207 2.72 -7.45 9.79
C SER A 207 1.47 -8.01 9.09
N LEU A 208 1.53 -8.06 7.77
CA LEU A 208 0.54 -8.75 6.97
C LEU A 208 0.98 -10.19 6.77
N LYS A 209 0.07 -11.13 7.00
CA LYS A 209 0.34 -12.53 6.69
C LYS A 209 0.37 -12.69 5.18
N PHE A 210 1.48 -13.19 4.69
CA PHE A 210 1.69 -13.41 3.27
C PHE A 210 2.06 -14.85 3.02
N ALA A 211 1.35 -15.50 2.14
CA ALA A 211 1.59 -16.89 1.76
C ALA A 211 1.86 -17.00 0.28
N SER A 212 2.73 -17.92 -0.10
CA SER A 212 3.02 -18.24 -1.49
C SER A 212 3.04 -19.74 -1.74
N TRP A 213 2.72 -20.09 -2.96
CA TRP A 213 2.84 -21.43 -3.49
C TRP A 213 3.39 -21.36 -4.91
N SER A 214 4.33 -22.25 -5.24
CA SER A 214 4.90 -22.36 -6.57
C SER A 214 5.36 -23.80 -6.80
N LEU A 215 5.24 -24.26 -8.04
CA LEU A 215 5.88 -25.49 -8.52
C LEU A 215 7.37 -25.26 -8.83
N ASP A 216 7.79 -24.01 -9.04
CA ASP A 216 9.18 -23.64 -9.25
C ASP A 216 9.83 -23.25 -7.91
N GLU A 217 10.78 -24.06 -7.46
CA GLU A 217 11.50 -23.84 -6.20
C GLU A 217 12.31 -22.53 -6.19
N LYS A 218 12.80 -22.07 -7.34
CA LYS A 218 13.52 -20.78 -7.42
C LYS A 218 12.59 -19.63 -7.15
N ILE A 219 11.41 -19.64 -7.78
CA ILE A 219 10.36 -18.64 -7.54
C ILE A 219 9.92 -18.70 -6.08
N LEU A 220 9.68 -19.89 -5.54
CA LEU A 220 9.26 -20.06 -4.16
C LEU A 220 10.30 -19.48 -3.17
N LYS A 221 11.59 -19.73 -3.39
CA LYS A 221 12.68 -19.14 -2.58
C LYS A 221 12.70 -17.60 -2.65
N ILE A 222 12.56 -17.05 -3.86
CA ILE A 222 12.48 -15.58 -4.04
C ILE A 222 11.31 -15.00 -3.23
N LEU A 223 10.14 -15.62 -3.33
CA LEU A 223 8.94 -15.18 -2.61
C LEU A 223 9.10 -15.33 -1.08
N GLN A 224 9.68 -16.43 -0.61
CA GLN A 224 9.92 -16.69 0.81
C GLN A 224 10.95 -15.74 1.42
N ASN A 225 12.03 -15.45 0.71
CA ASN A 225 13.07 -14.51 1.15
C ASN A 225 12.58 -13.06 1.08
N GLY A 226 11.38 -12.89 0.60
CA GLY A 226 10.74 -11.61 0.55
C GLY A 226 11.34 -10.68 -0.50
N LEU A 227 11.94 -11.19 -1.54
CA LEU A 227 12.49 -10.45 -2.68
C LEU A 227 11.40 -10.11 -3.73
N LEU A 228 10.21 -9.73 -3.25
CA LEU A 228 9.08 -9.32 -4.09
C LEU A 228 8.80 -7.84 -3.90
N ASP A 229 8.77 -7.07 -4.98
CA ASP A 229 8.28 -5.68 -4.98
C ASP A 229 6.74 -5.69 -4.91
N LEU A 230 6.21 -5.89 -3.69
CA LEU A 230 4.79 -5.82 -3.42
C LEU A 230 4.44 -4.44 -2.88
N GLN A 231 3.44 -3.81 -3.50
CA GLN A 231 2.92 -2.51 -3.09
C GLN A 231 1.40 -2.57 -2.89
N GLY A 232 0.81 -1.52 -2.34
CA GLY A 232 -0.63 -1.46 -2.07
C GLY A 232 -1.49 -1.67 -3.31
N ILE A 233 -1.01 -1.22 -4.48
CA ILE A 233 -1.72 -1.37 -5.76
C ILE A 233 -1.90 -2.84 -6.18
N ASP A 234 -1.06 -3.74 -5.70
CA ASP A 234 -1.08 -5.17 -6.02
C ASP A 234 -2.06 -5.95 -5.12
N THR A 235 -2.75 -5.25 -4.25
CA THR A 235 -3.61 -5.85 -3.23
C THR A 235 -5.00 -5.21 -3.25
N ASP A 236 -5.99 -5.89 -2.71
CA ASP A 236 -7.35 -5.34 -2.55
C ASP A 236 -7.50 -4.48 -1.29
N THR A 237 -6.39 -4.19 -0.60
CA THR A 237 -6.43 -3.39 0.64
C THR A 237 -6.78 -1.94 0.44
N ASP A 238 -6.71 -1.45 -0.79
CA ASP A 238 -7.16 -0.11 -1.19
C ASP A 238 -8.69 0.00 -1.25
N SER A 239 -9.35 -1.11 -1.54
CA SER A 239 -10.81 -1.22 -1.57
C SER A 239 -11.38 -1.76 -0.26
N CYS A 240 -10.53 -2.11 0.72
CA CYS A 240 -10.99 -2.67 1.98
C CYS A 240 -11.91 -1.70 2.73
N LEU A 241 -13.18 -1.90 2.51
CA LEU A 241 -14.27 -1.36 3.31
C LEU A 241 -14.35 -2.04 4.69
N TYR A 242 -13.47 -3.00 4.95
CA TYR A 242 -13.54 -3.89 6.09
C TYR A 242 -12.45 -3.55 7.13
N VAL A 243 -12.85 -2.82 8.10
CA VAL A 243 -12.52 -3.05 9.51
C VAL A 243 -13.67 -2.55 10.35
#